data_7767e91e7da0956fb035183f3450e750
#
_entry.id   7767e91e7da0956fb035183f3450e750
#
_cell.length_a   1.000
_cell.length_b   1.000
_cell.length_c   1.000
_cell.angle_alpha   90.00
_cell.angle_beta   90.00
_cell.angle_gamma   90.00
#
_symmetry.space_group_name_H-M   'P 1'
#
loop_
_entity.id
_entity.type
_entity.pdbx_description
1 polymer ?
#
loop_
_entity_poly.entity_id
_entity_poly.type
_entity_poly.pdbx_seq_one_letter_code
_entity_poly.pdbx_strand_id
1 'polypeptide(L)'
;MKRLILLALALPMLFACANAQIARKVKIVNSADGESTLEVFLPENPSGRAVVDCPGGGYSHLAMQHEGYDWAEYFNKQGIALCVLKYRMPKGDRNIPLSDAYNAIKTVRDSAAQWHINPHDVGIMGFSAGGHLASSVSTHAPFHARPNFSILVYPVISMDERETHKGSCVGFLGEGRNDKALVKEWSNYNAVRRHLTPPAILLMAADDRVVPPLTNGMKYYEAMRRCGNECAMYIYPSGGHGFGFRSNYTYHDQMLYELTTWLKNLPSPKADAQRVACIGNSITDGSGIDMAEVNGYPAQLQKMLGKNYYVKNFGVGARTMLNKGDHPYMKELAWKDALAFNPNIVVIKLGTNDSKDINWKYGNEYEADMQQMIDSLKALPAKPRICIATPIPAFKPTWTINDSVIVNGITPIIYKLAQKNKLEVIDLHSAFKDNDGKQMQRDGIHPNESGAKQMATIIAATLKAEPKIVTKAVIKKVKRKK
;
A
#
# COMPACT_ATOMS: atom_id res chain seq x y z
N MET A 1 48.64 -55.50 21.26
CA MET A 1 47.41 -55.01 20.65
C MET A 1 46.59 -54.34 21.74
N LYS A 2 46.67 -53.00 21.84
CA LYS A 2 45.87 -52.21 22.81
C LYS A 2 44.69 -51.61 22.04
N ARG A 3 43.45 -52.04 22.42
CA ARG A 3 42.21 -51.45 21.89
C ARG A 3 41.91 -50.14 22.63
N LEU A 4 41.92 -49.05 21.89
CA LEU A 4 41.41 -47.75 22.35
C LEU A 4 39.87 -47.76 22.22
N ILE A 5 39.18 -47.60 23.35
CA ILE A 5 37.73 -47.36 23.38
C ILE A 5 37.54 -45.86 23.37
N LEU A 6 36.98 -45.34 22.25
CA LEU A 6 36.48 -43.94 22.17
C LEU A 6 35.10 -43.90 22.85
N LEU A 7 35.03 -43.23 24.01
CA LEU A 7 33.76 -42.81 24.59
C LEU A 7 33.30 -41.52 23.87
N ALA A 8 32.24 -41.65 23.07
CA ALA A 8 31.54 -40.48 22.54
C ALA A 8 30.60 -39.92 23.64
N LEU A 9 30.98 -38.81 24.22
CA LEU A 9 30.12 -38.00 25.09
C LEU A 9 29.05 -37.30 24.22
N ALA A 10 27.84 -37.84 24.19
CA ALA A 10 26.68 -37.13 23.65
C ALA A 10 26.27 -36.01 24.62
N LEU A 11 26.56 -34.77 24.27
CA LEU A 11 26.02 -33.61 24.96
C LEU A 11 24.54 -33.47 24.57
N PRO A 12 23.58 -33.48 25.52
CA PRO A 12 22.21 -33.16 25.18
C PRO A 12 22.14 -31.64 24.83
N MET A 13 21.87 -31.32 23.57
CA MET A 13 21.40 -29.98 23.20
C MET A 13 20.04 -29.76 23.85
N LEU A 14 20.02 -29.11 24.99
CA LEU A 14 18.83 -28.49 25.54
C LEU A 14 18.40 -27.37 24.55
N PHE A 15 17.45 -27.70 23.68
CA PHE A 15 16.64 -26.68 23.03
C PHE A 15 15.79 -26.03 24.13
N ALA A 16 16.27 -24.93 24.68
CA ALA A 16 15.43 -24.02 25.42
C ALA A 16 14.39 -23.48 24.43
N CYS A 17 13.18 -24.04 24.44
CA CYS A 17 12.00 -23.36 23.92
C CYS A 17 11.86 -22.10 24.77
N ALA A 18 12.38 -20.98 24.27
CA ALA A 18 12.09 -19.70 24.83
C ALA A 18 10.57 -19.50 24.67
N ASN A 19 9.83 -19.66 25.75
CA ASN A 19 8.45 -19.22 25.82
C ASN A 19 8.47 -17.72 25.53
N ALA A 20 7.99 -17.32 24.37
CA ALA A 20 7.87 -15.91 24.01
C ALA A 20 6.78 -15.31 24.90
N GLN A 21 7.20 -14.78 26.05
CA GLN A 21 6.32 -14.08 26.98
C GLN A 21 5.93 -12.71 26.39
N ILE A 22 4.68 -12.31 26.63
CA ILE A 22 4.24 -10.93 26.45
C ILE A 22 5.10 -10.08 27.38
N ALA A 23 6.02 -9.31 26.82
CA ALA A 23 6.98 -8.53 27.60
C ALA A 23 6.29 -7.40 28.38
N ARG A 24 5.25 -6.80 27.77
CA ARG A 24 4.52 -5.67 28.37
C ARG A 24 3.12 -5.57 27.80
N LYS A 25 2.15 -5.36 28.70
CA LYS A 25 0.77 -4.99 28.36
C LYS A 25 0.52 -3.51 28.73
N VAL A 26 -0.06 -2.74 27.78
CA VAL A 26 -0.42 -1.34 27.98
C VAL A 26 -1.89 -1.16 27.63
N LYS A 27 -2.62 -0.38 28.41
CA LYS A 27 -4.01 0.00 28.10
C LYS A 27 -4.09 1.49 27.93
N ILE A 28 -4.70 1.94 26.82
CA ILE A 28 -4.83 3.35 26.46
C ILE A 28 -6.30 3.67 26.22
N VAL A 29 -6.73 4.83 26.66
CA VAL A 29 -8.00 5.43 26.27
C VAL A 29 -7.87 5.92 24.83
N ASN A 30 -8.76 5.44 23.96
CA ASN A 30 -8.69 5.68 22.52
C ASN A 30 -9.71 6.73 22.02
N SER A 31 -10.71 7.07 22.83
CA SER A 31 -11.70 8.12 22.53
C SER A 31 -11.82 9.13 23.67
N ALA A 32 -12.24 10.34 23.36
CA ALA A 32 -12.34 11.43 24.33
C ALA A 32 -13.34 11.15 25.47
N ASP A 33 -14.38 10.34 25.20
CA ASP A 33 -15.39 9.91 26.19
C ASP A 33 -14.91 8.72 27.07
N GLY A 34 -13.75 8.13 26.76
CA GLY A 34 -13.20 6.98 27.48
C GLY A 34 -13.85 5.63 27.16
N GLU A 35 -14.85 5.56 26.30
CA GLU A 35 -15.56 4.32 25.96
C GLU A 35 -14.75 3.40 25.03
N SER A 36 -13.96 3.96 24.13
CA SER A 36 -13.02 3.22 23.29
C SER A 36 -11.66 3.09 23.97
N THR A 37 -11.11 1.87 23.97
CA THR A 37 -9.79 1.58 24.53
C THR A 37 -8.96 0.73 23.60
N LEU A 38 -7.63 0.87 23.68
CA LEU A 38 -6.65 0.06 22.96
C LEU A 38 -5.80 -0.70 23.97
N GLU A 39 -5.84 -2.03 23.93
CA GLU A 39 -4.98 -2.89 24.74
C GLU A 39 -3.83 -3.42 23.89
N VAL A 40 -2.60 -3.00 24.23
CA VAL A 40 -1.39 -3.24 23.45
C VAL A 40 -0.56 -4.33 24.12
N PHE A 41 -0.28 -5.40 23.39
CA PHE A 41 0.56 -6.51 23.79
C PHE A 41 1.89 -6.42 23.05
N LEU A 42 2.94 -6.04 23.75
CA LEU A 42 4.27 -5.84 23.19
C LEU A 42 5.12 -7.10 23.32
N PRO A 43 5.80 -7.53 22.24
CA PRO A 43 6.69 -8.69 22.29
C PRO A 43 8.00 -8.38 23.01
N GLU A 44 8.65 -9.40 23.55
CA GLU A 44 9.97 -9.30 24.17
C GLU A 44 11.04 -8.90 23.13
N ASN A 45 10.96 -9.48 21.94
CA ASN A 45 11.88 -9.22 20.83
C ASN A 45 11.11 -8.59 19.64
N PRO A 46 10.95 -7.27 19.59
CA PRO A 46 10.13 -6.62 18.58
C PRO A 46 10.75 -6.69 17.19
N SER A 47 9.96 -7.14 16.21
CA SER A 47 10.31 -7.09 14.78
C SER A 47 10.13 -5.69 14.18
N GLY A 48 9.42 -4.82 14.89
CA GLY A 48 8.95 -3.53 14.41
C GLY A 48 7.54 -3.55 13.82
N ARG A 49 6.99 -4.72 13.47
CA ARG A 49 5.62 -4.82 12.93
C ARG A 49 4.58 -4.75 14.05
N ALA A 50 3.45 -4.10 13.75
CA ALA A 50 2.29 -4.06 14.65
C ALA A 50 0.99 -4.33 13.88
N VAL A 51 -0.01 -4.84 14.60
CA VAL A 51 -1.35 -5.11 14.09
C VAL A 51 -2.37 -4.47 15.03
N VAL A 52 -3.22 -3.58 14.51
CA VAL A 52 -4.43 -3.11 15.20
C VAL A 52 -5.53 -4.11 14.90
N ASP A 53 -6.10 -4.68 15.93
CA ASP A 53 -7.11 -5.73 15.82
C ASP A 53 -8.50 -5.23 16.16
N CYS A 54 -9.48 -5.54 15.29
CA CYS A 54 -10.88 -5.17 15.40
C CYS A 54 -11.74 -6.44 15.56
N PRO A 55 -12.07 -6.87 16.81
CA PRO A 55 -12.94 -8.02 17.03
C PRO A 55 -14.31 -7.86 16.38
N GLY A 56 -14.94 -8.98 16.00
CA GLY A 56 -16.30 -9.02 15.48
C GLY A 56 -17.36 -8.90 16.56
N GLY A 57 -18.62 -9.18 16.18
CA GLY A 57 -19.80 -9.10 17.06
C GLY A 57 -20.96 -8.35 16.45
N GLY A 58 -21.07 -8.31 15.11
CA GLY A 58 -22.22 -7.78 14.37
C GLY A 58 -22.49 -6.29 14.59
N TYR A 59 -21.51 -5.50 15.05
CA TYR A 59 -21.66 -4.11 15.49
C TYR A 59 -22.66 -3.93 16.66
N SER A 60 -22.92 -4.98 17.42
CA SER A 60 -23.78 -4.96 18.62
C SER A 60 -23.02 -5.26 19.90
N HIS A 61 -21.92 -6.01 19.81
CA HIS A 61 -21.01 -6.34 20.88
C HIS A 61 -19.62 -6.61 20.31
N LEU A 62 -18.63 -7.01 21.15
CA LEU A 62 -17.28 -7.37 20.72
C LEU A 62 -16.89 -8.76 21.27
N ALA A 63 -16.45 -9.63 20.37
CA ALA A 63 -15.92 -10.95 20.69
C ALA A 63 -14.45 -10.88 21.14
N MET A 64 -14.17 -10.10 22.19
CA MET A 64 -12.82 -9.68 22.60
C MET A 64 -11.86 -10.85 22.89
N GLN A 65 -12.36 -12.03 23.27
CA GLN A 65 -11.48 -13.13 23.69
C GLN A 65 -10.87 -13.82 22.46
N HIS A 66 -11.64 -14.63 21.73
CA HIS A 66 -11.15 -15.48 20.63
C HIS A 66 -10.92 -14.74 19.30
N GLU A 67 -11.43 -13.52 19.17
CA GLU A 67 -11.19 -12.63 18.04
C GLU A 67 -10.30 -11.43 18.42
N GLY A 68 -9.69 -11.45 19.61
CA GLY A 68 -8.84 -10.39 20.13
C GLY A 68 -7.69 -10.94 20.96
N TYR A 69 -7.89 -11.06 22.27
CA TYR A 69 -6.80 -11.33 23.22
C TYR A 69 -6.04 -12.64 22.99
N ASP A 70 -6.73 -13.70 22.53
CA ASP A 70 -6.12 -15.01 22.30
C ASP A 70 -5.05 -14.98 21.18
N TRP A 71 -5.09 -13.98 20.30
CA TRP A 71 -4.09 -13.76 19.24
C TRP A 71 -2.77 -13.17 19.75
N ALA A 72 -2.73 -12.66 20.98
CA ALA A 72 -1.58 -11.89 21.47
C ALA A 72 -0.29 -12.74 21.51
N GLU A 73 -0.36 -13.94 22.04
CA GLU A 73 0.79 -14.83 22.12
C GLU A 73 1.31 -15.25 20.74
N TYR A 74 0.41 -15.53 19.79
CA TYR A 74 0.77 -15.89 18.42
C TYR A 74 1.55 -14.77 17.72
N PHE A 75 1.08 -13.54 17.81
CA PHE A 75 1.78 -12.40 17.21
C PHE A 75 3.07 -12.08 17.94
N ASN A 76 3.07 -12.09 19.28
CA ASN A 76 4.26 -11.76 20.06
C ASN A 76 5.39 -12.78 19.87
N LYS A 77 5.10 -14.08 19.66
CA LYS A 77 6.09 -15.10 19.27
C LYS A 77 6.81 -14.77 17.95
N GLN A 78 6.21 -13.99 17.09
CA GLN A 78 6.79 -13.51 15.82
C GLN A 78 7.42 -12.11 15.94
N GLY A 79 7.50 -11.57 17.15
CA GLY A 79 7.97 -10.20 17.40
C GLY A 79 7.00 -9.11 16.94
N ILE A 80 5.74 -9.44 16.67
CA ILE A 80 4.72 -8.51 16.20
C ILE A 80 3.90 -8.02 17.40
N ALA A 81 3.77 -6.70 17.55
CA ALA A 81 2.89 -6.11 18.56
C ALA A 81 1.42 -6.27 18.14
N LEU A 82 0.56 -6.72 19.07
CA LEU A 82 -0.88 -6.77 18.86
C LEU A 82 -1.56 -5.65 19.68
N CYS A 83 -2.43 -4.90 19.02
CA CYS A 83 -3.16 -3.77 19.61
C CYS A 83 -4.67 -4.03 19.46
N VAL A 84 -5.30 -4.63 20.47
CA VAL A 84 -6.72 -5.01 20.44
C VAL A 84 -7.58 -3.80 20.74
N LEU A 85 -8.41 -3.41 19.76
CA LEU A 85 -9.27 -2.24 19.83
C LEU A 85 -10.66 -2.60 20.36
N LYS A 86 -11.02 -2.09 21.51
CA LYS A 86 -12.41 -2.02 21.96
C LYS A 86 -13.03 -0.78 21.32
N TYR A 87 -13.58 -0.93 20.12
CA TYR A 87 -14.25 0.17 19.43
C TYR A 87 -15.70 0.33 19.89
N ARG A 88 -16.22 1.56 19.82
CA ARG A 88 -17.62 1.88 20.18
C ARG A 88 -18.59 1.36 19.12
N MET A 89 -19.75 0.91 19.58
CA MET A 89 -20.82 0.47 18.68
C MET A 89 -21.38 1.63 17.89
N PRO A 90 -21.57 1.47 16.57
CA PRO A 90 -21.97 2.58 15.69
C PRO A 90 -23.42 3.04 15.94
N LYS A 91 -24.33 2.15 16.30
CA LYS A 91 -25.76 2.48 16.49
C LYS A 91 -26.36 3.25 15.29
N GLY A 92 -25.89 2.92 14.07
CA GLY A 92 -26.27 3.58 12.82
C GLY A 92 -25.35 4.74 12.40
N ASP A 93 -24.47 5.22 13.27
CA ASP A 93 -23.44 6.20 12.91
C ASP A 93 -22.07 5.53 12.71
N ARG A 94 -21.76 5.23 11.47
CA ARG A 94 -20.51 4.60 11.04
C ARG A 94 -19.24 5.39 11.41
N ASN A 95 -19.36 6.71 11.62
CA ASN A 95 -18.18 7.54 11.95
C ASN A 95 -17.63 7.21 13.33
N ILE A 96 -18.46 6.67 14.24
CA ILE A 96 -18.03 6.30 15.60
C ILE A 96 -16.93 5.22 15.55
N PRO A 97 -17.16 3.99 15.04
CA PRO A 97 -16.13 2.96 15.00
C PRO A 97 -14.99 3.31 14.02
N LEU A 98 -15.27 4.04 12.92
CA LEU A 98 -14.21 4.50 12.00
C LEU A 98 -13.24 5.45 12.70
N SER A 99 -13.73 6.42 13.47
CA SER A 99 -12.88 7.34 14.23
C SER A 99 -12.03 6.60 15.26
N ASP A 100 -12.59 5.59 15.93
CA ASP A 100 -11.84 4.77 16.90
C ASP A 100 -10.72 3.98 16.23
N ALA A 101 -10.98 3.38 15.05
CA ALA A 101 -9.97 2.65 14.30
C ALA A 101 -8.88 3.57 13.71
N TYR A 102 -9.24 4.77 13.25
CA TYR A 102 -8.28 5.77 12.79
C TYR A 102 -7.38 6.24 13.94
N ASN A 103 -7.96 6.53 15.11
CA ASN A 103 -7.21 6.92 16.30
C ASN A 103 -6.27 5.79 16.76
N ALA A 104 -6.72 4.53 16.73
CA ALA A 104 -5.88 3.41 17.11
C ALA A 104 -4.62 3.30 16.22
N ILE A 105 -4.75 3.36 14.90
CA ILE A 105 -3.61 3.35 13.97
C ILE A 105 -2.69 4.56 14.23
N LYS A 106 -3.27 5.75 14.42
CA LYS A 106 -2.50 6.96 14.73
C LYS A 106 -1.74 6.80 16.02
N THR A 107 -2.38 6.34 17.09
CA THR A 107 -1.77 6.12 18.42
C THR A 107 -0.59 5.15 18.34
N VAL A 108 -0.75 4.04 17.60
CA VAL A 108 0.34 3.06 17.38
C VAL A 108 1.53 3.72 16.65
N ARG A 109 1.27 4.54 15.64
CA ARG A 109 2.32 5.25 14.90
C ARG A 109 2.99 6.34 15.72
N ASP A 110 2.23 7.10 16.49
CA ASP A 110 2.76 8.16 17.37
C ASP A 110 3.61 7.57 18.52
N SER A 111 3.27 6.36 18.97
CA SER A 111 4.00 5.63 20.01
C SER A 111 5.14 4.74 19.48
N ALA A 112 5.42 4.79 18.17
CA ALA A 112 6.32 3.85 17.50
C ALA A 112 7.72 3.78 18.15
N ALA A 113 8.31 4.92 18.50
CA ALA A 113 9.62 4.96 19.16
C ALA A 113 9.58 4.32 20.56
N GLN A 114 8.53 4.58 21.34
CA GLN A 114 8.37 4.05 22.70
C GLN A 114 8.12 2.55 22.72
N TRP A 115 7.46 2.02 21.69
CA TRP A 115 7.06 0.61 21.60
C TRP A 115 7.94 -0.21 20.65
N HIS A 116 9.01 0.38 20.14
CA HIS A 116 9.90 -0.24 19.15
C HIS A 116 9.15 -0.74 17.90
N ILE A 117 8.15 0.02 17.45
CA ILE A 117 7.34 -0.24 16.26
C ILE A 117 7.88 0.58 15.07
N ASN A 118 7.80 0.02 13.89
CA ASN A 118 8.02 0.73 12.64
C ASN A 118 6.71 1.41 12.20
N PRO A 119 6.62 2.75 12.15
CA PRO A 119 5.39 3.44 11.76
C PRO A 119 4.97 3.15 10.30
N HIS A 120 5.87 2.57 9.50
CA HIS A 120 5.62 2.16 8.11
C HIS A 120 5.23 0.68 7.97
N ASP A 121 5.03 -0.04 9.09
CA ASP A 121 4.65 -1.45 9.11
C ASP A 121 3.55 -1.74 10.17
N VAL A 122 2.50 -0.93 10.13
CA VAL A 122 1.32 -1.04 11.00
C VAL A 122 0.14 -1.55 10.18
N GLY A 123 -0.25 -2.79 10.42
CA GLY A 123 -1.41 -3.42 9.78
C GLY A 123 -2.70 -3.27 10.57
N ILE A 124 -3.79 -3.71 9.97
CA ILE A 124 -5.09 -3.88 10.62
C ILE A 124 -5.59 -5.31 10.44
N MET A 125 -6.17 -5.87 11.48
CA MET A 125 -6.84 -7.17 11.46
C MET A 125 -8.31 -6.98 11.84
N GLY A 126 -9.20 -7.81 11.33
CA GLY A 126 -10.58 -7.75 11.76
C GLY A 126 -11.36 -9.00 11.40
N PHE A 127 -12.36 -9.29 12.24
CA PHE A 127 -13.20 -10.47 12.20
C PHE A 127 -14.64 -10.10 11.95
N SER A 128 -15.35 -10.78 11.05
CA SER A 128 -16.78 -10.56 10.85
C SER A 128 -17.12 -9.06 10.62
N ALA A 129 -17.95 -8.45 11.46
CA ALA A 129 -18.20 -7.00 11.45
C ALA A 129 -16.94 -6.16 11.69
N GLY A 130 -15.99 -6.62 12.55
CA GLY A 130 -14.67 -6.03 12.69
C GLY A 130 -13.82 -6.15 11.42
N GLY A 131 -14.03 -7.21 10.63
CA GLY A 131 -13.47 -7.35 9.28
C GLY A 131 -14.04 -6.32 8.30
N HIS A 132 -15.32 -5.95 8.45
CA HIS A 132 -15.89 -4.82 7.74
C HIS A 132 -15.21 -3.50 8.14
N LEU A 133 -15.05 -3.27 9.45
CA LEU A 133 -14.36 -2.08 9.94
C LEU A 133 -12.92 -2.02 9.41
N ALA A 134 -12.16 -3.12 9.50
CA ALA A 134 -10.78 -3.20 9.01
C ALA A 134 -10.67 -2.94 7.50
N SER A 135 -11.56 -3.53 6.70
CA SER A 135 -11.60 -3.28 5.25
C SER A 135 -12.09 -1.87 4.91
N SER A 136 -13.00 -1.28 5.70
CA SER A 136 -13.40 0.13 5.55
C SER A 136 -12.25 1.08 5.82
N VAL A 137 -11.46 0.85 6.89
CA VAL A 137 -10.23 1.62 7.16
C VAL A 137 -9.23 1.48 6.01
N SER A 138 -9.09 0.29 5.45
CA SER A 138 -8.16 0.02 4.34
C SER A 138 -8.53 0.74 3.04
N THR A 139 -9.83 0.96 2.81
CA THR A 139 -10.34 1.53 1.56
C THR A 139 -10.73 3.01 1.64
N HIS A 140 -11.17 3.50 2.81
CA HIS A 140 -11.73 4.86 2.98
C HIS A 140 -10.85 5.78 3.82
N ALA A 141 -9.96 5.25 4.68
CA ALA A 141 -9.16 6.08 5.57
C ALA A 141 -8.28 7.10 4.81
N PRO A 142 -8.10 8.30 5.36
CA PRO A 142 -7.07 9.20 4.89
C PRO A 142 -5.68 8.56 5.05
N PHE A 143 -4.70 9.02 4.28
CA PHE A 143 -3.39 8.37 4.19
C PHE A 143 -2.74 8.10 5.56
N HIS A 144 -2.80 9.05 6.47
CA HIS A 144 -2.17 8.93 7.81
C HIS A 144 -2.82 7.89 8.73
N ALA A 145 -4.09 7.51 8.47
CA ALA A 145 -4.82 6.48 9.21
C ALA A 145 -4.97 5.17 8.40
N ARG A 146 -4.50 5.13 7.13
CA ARG A 146 -4.57 3.92 6.31
C ARG A 146 -3.50 2.92 6.75
N PRO A 147 -3.87 1.63 6.98
CA PRO A 147 -2.90 0.60 7.39
C PRO A 147 -1.91 0.27 6.26
N ASN A 148 -0.82 -0.39 6.60
CA ASN A 148 0.16 -0.87 5.64
C ASN A 148 -0.20 -2.23 5.03
N PHE A 149 -1.03 -3.02 5.72
CA PHE A 149 -1.58 -4.30 5.27
C PHE A 149 -2.85 -4.64 6.05
N SER A 150 -3.64 -5.61 5.57
CA SER A 150 -4.91 -6.04 6.19
C SER A 150 -4.98 -7.55 6.35
N ILE A 151 -5.46 -8.02 7.50
CA ILE A 151 -5.78 -9.41 7.79
C ILE A 151 -7.31 -9.48 8.02
N LEU A 152 -8.03 -10.13 7.11
CA LEU A 152 -9.49 -10.15 7.10
C LEU A 152 -9.98 -11.58 7.31
N VAL A 153 -10.55 -11.85 8.49
CA VAL A 153 -11.00 -13.18 8.89
C VAL A 153 -12.52 -13.24 8.82
N TYR A 154 -13.05 -14.10 7.97
CA TYR A 154 -14.50 -14.21 7.62
C TYR A 154 -15.21 -12.84 7.57
N PRO A 155 -14.64 -11.86 6.83
CA PRO A 155 -15.07 -10.47 6.94
C PRO A 155 -16.45 -10.25 6.34
N VAL A 156 -17.28 -9.47 7.01
CA VAL A 156 -18.35 -8.75 6.33
C VAL A 156 -17.69 -7.77 5.37
N ILE A 157 -18.12 -7.74 4.13
CA ILE A 157 -17.64 -6.85 3.07
C ILE A 157 -18.80 -6.12 2.37
N SER A 158 -19.86 -6.85 2.07
CA SER A 158 -21.07 -6.26 1.49
C SER A 158 -21.95 -5.64 2.59
N MET A 159 -22.55 -4.50 2.28
CA MET A 159 -23.61 -3.89 3.09
C MET A 159 -25.01 -4.14 2.51
N ASP A 160 -25.14 -5.00 1.49
CA ASP A 160 -26.45 -5.48 1.03
C ASP A 160 -26.95 -6.58 1.96
N GLU A 161 -28.07 -6.34 2.66
CA GLU A 161 -28.65 -7.29 3.63
C GLU A 161 -29.00 -8.66 3.04
N ARG A 162 -29.12 -8.78 1.71
CA ARG A 162 -29.35 -10.04 1.00
C ARG A 162 -28.09 -10.88 0.83
N GLU A 163 -26.93 -10.29 1.03
CA GLU A 163 -25.62 -10.88 0.72
C GLU A 163 -24.80 -11.18 1.97
N THR A 164 -25.16 -10.60 3.13
CA THR A 164 -24.34 -10.67 4.33
C THR A 164 -25.16 -10.64 5.63
N HIS A 165 -24.47 -10.54 6.77
CA HIS A 165 -25.08 -10.46 8.09
C HIS A 165 -25.90 -9.17 8.25
N LYS A 166 -27.23 -9.29 8.26
CA LYS A 166 -28.17 -8.16 8.36
C LYS A 166 -27.91 -7.26 9.56
N GLY A 167 -27.59 -7.85 10.73
CA GLY A 167 -27.28 -7.09 11.95
C GLY A 167 -26.10 -6.13 11.77
N SER A 168 -25.08 -6.52 10.99
CA SER A 168 -23.95 -5.66 10.68
C SER A 168 -24.36 -4.46 9.81
N CYS A 169 -25.26 -4.67 8.84
CA CYS A 169 -25.79 -3.59 8.00
C CYS A 169 -26.59 -2.59 8.84
N VAL A 170 -27.49 -3.08 9.68
CA VAL A 170 -28.30 -2.26 10.59
C VAL A 170 -27.40 -1.49 11.57
N GLY A 171 -26.46 -2.18 12.20
CA GLY A 171 -25.56 -1.57 13.18
C GLY A 171 -24.72 -0.45 12.57
N PHE A 172 -24.14 -0.66 11.39
CA PHE A 172 -23.20 0.28 10.75
C PHE A 172 -23.88 1.42 10.00
N LEU A 173 -24.93 1.11 9.21
CA LEU A 173 -25.61 2.11 8.36
C LEU A 173 -26.89 2.69 8.99
N GLY A 174 -27.51 2.03 9.99
CA GLY A 174 -28.80 2.44 10.52
C GLY A 174 -29.87 2.54 9.42
N GLU A 175 -30.59 3.65 9.37
CA GLU A 175 -31.56 3.93 8.30
C GLU A 175 -30.90 4.15 6.93
N GLY A 176 -29.61 4.48 6.89
CA GLY A 176 -28.82 4.59 5.66
C GLY A 176 -28.72 3.28 4.85
N ARG A 177 -29.07 2.11 5.45
CA ARG A 177 -29.16 0.83 4.73
C ARG A 177 -30.22 0.82 3.64
N ASN A 178 -31.16 1.77 3.67
CA ASN A 178 -32.19 1.95 2.64
C ASN A 178 -31.67 2.80 1.46
N ASP A 179 -30.55 3.49 1.60
CA ASP A 179 -29.91 4.26 0.55
C ASP A 179 -28.94 3.36 -0.24
N LYS A 180 -29.29 3.08 -1.49
CA LYS A 180 -28.47 2.26 -2.40
C LYS A 180 -27.06 2.84 -2.64
N ALA A 181 -26.91 4.16 -2.60
CA ALA A 181 -25.60 4.80 -2.78
C ALA A 181 -24.70 4.54 -1.57
N LEU A 182 -25.23 4.66 -0.34
CA LEU A 182 -24.51 4.32 0.88
C LEU A 182 -24.19 2.83 0.98
N VAL A 183 -25.15 1.95 0.66
CA VAL A 183 -24.90 0.50 0.60
C VAL A 183 -23.77 0.18 -0.37
N LYS A 184 -23.77 0.79 -1.56
CA LYS A 184 -22.70 0.62 -2.55
C LYS A 184 -21.37 1.16 -2.05
N GLU A 185 -21.36 2.35 -1.48
CA GLU A 185 -20.14 3.02 -0.97
C GLU A 185 -19.46 2.16 0.10
N TRP A 186 -20.26 1.66 1.08
CA TRP A 186 -19.73 0.90 2.21
C TRP A 186 -19.69 -0.62 1.99
N SER A 187 -20.08 -1.10 0.82
CA SER A 187 -19.68 -2.42 0.34
C SER A 187 -18.26 -2.34 -0.18
N ASN A 188 -17.29 -2.68 0.68
CA ASN A 188 -15.87 -2.29 0.54
C ASN A 188 -15.19 -2.78 -0.74
N TYR A 189 -15.71 -3.80 -1.42
CA TYR A 189 -15.22 -4.21 -2.74
C TYR A 189 -15.39 -3.12 -3.81
N ASN A 190 -16.35 -2.20 -3.66
CA ASN A 190 -16.53 -1.04 -4.57
C ASN A 190 -15.54 0.10 -4.28
N ALA A 191 -14.93 0.12 -3.09
CA ALA A 191 -14.02 1.17 -2.65
C ALA A 191 -12.54 0.81 -2.78
N VAL A 192 -12.22 -0.39 -3.28
CA VAL A 192 -10.85 -0.80 -3.56
C VAL A 192 -10.24 0.11 -4.63
N ARG A 193 -9.03 0.61 -4.37
CA ARG A 193 -8.30 1.53 -5.25
C ARG A 193 -6.91 1.00 -5.55
N ARG A 194 -6.53 1.06 -6.82
CA ARG A 194 -5.21 0.65 -7.29
C ARG A 194 -4.10 1.42 -6.57
N HIS A 195 -3.08 0.71 -6.09
CA HIS A 195 -1.91 1.20 -5.32
C HIS A 195 -2.23 1.88 -3.97
N LEU A 196 -3.49 2.20 -3.68
CA LEU A 196 -3.87 2.91 -2.46
C LEU A 196 -4.44 1.97 -1.40
N THR A 197 -5.24 0.97 -1.80
CA THR A 197 -5.70 -0.07 -0.88
C THR A 197 -4.52 -1.01 -0.58
N PRO A 198 -4.18 -1.23 0.71
CA PRO A 198 -3.01 -2.01 1.08
C PRO A 198 -3.15 -3.50 0.77
N PRO A 199 -2.05 -4.26 0.71
CA PRO A 199 -2.07 -5.71 0.60
C PRO A 199 -2.99 -6.36 1.63
N ALA A 200 -3.68 -7.44 1.26
CA ALA A 200 -4.62 -8.12 2.14
C ALA A 200 -4.46 -9.65 2.09
N ILE A 201 -4.77 -10.30 3.23
CA ILE A 201 -5.03 -11.74 3.31
C ILE A 201 -6.45 -11.95 3.81
N LEU A 202 -7.19 -12.87 3.17
CA LEU A 202 -8.53 -13.28 3.57
C LEU A 202 -8.50 -14.74 4.03
N LEU A 203 -9.08 -15.02 5.20
CA LEU A 203 -9.16 -16.33 5.83
C LEU A 203 -10.63 -16.66 6.12
N MET A 204 -11.21 -17.66 5.44
CA MET A 204 -12.66 -17.92 5.47
C MET A 204 -12.94 -19.43 5.52
N ALA A 205 -14.18 -19.79 5.85
CA ALA A 205 -14.67 -21.17 5.75
C ALA A 205 -15.78 -21.27 4.69
N ALA A 206 -15.74 -22.34 3.88
CA ALA A 206 -16.68 -22.52 2.77
C ALA A 206 -18.14 -22.70 3.23
N ASP A 207 -18.32 -23.24 4.42
CA ASP A 207 -19.63 -23.52 5.04
C ASP A 207 -20.15 -22.37 5.90
N ASP A 208 -19.54 -21.19 5.86
CA ASP A 208 -20.02 -20.00 6.57
C ASP A 208 -21.35 -19.50 5.94
N ARG A 209 -22.45 -19.67 6.72
CA ARG A 209 -23.79 -19.25 6.33
C ARG A 209 -24.19 -17.88 6.90
N VAL A 210 -23.40 -17.32 7.81
CA VAL A 210 -23.66 -16.02 8.42
C VAL A 210 -23.07 -14.91 7.57
N VAL A 211 -21.84 -15.11 7.08
CA VAL A 211 -21.14 -14.20 6.16
C VAL A 211 -20.58 -15.03 4.98
N PRO A 212 -21.42 -15.37 4.00
CA PRO A 212 -21.00 -16.25 2.92
C PRO A 212 -19.79 -15.71 2.16
N PRO A 213 -18.72 -16.52 1.96
CA PRO A 213 -17.52 -16.09 1.25
C PRO A 213 -17.78 -15.54 -0.14
N LEU A 214 -18.71 -16.16 -0.89
CA LEU A 214 -19.06 -15.80 -2.28
C LEU A 214 -19.52 -14.35 -2.44
N THR A 215 -20.29 -13.86 -1.48
CA THR A 215 -20.87 -12.50 -1.54
C THR A 215 -20.09 -11.45 -0.75
N ASN A 216 -19.07 -11.88 0.01
CA ASN A 216 -18.24 -11.02 0.83
C ASN A 216 -16.75 -11.10 0.43
N GLY A 217 -15.96 -11.95 1.06
CA GLY A 217 -14.51 -11.96 0.87
C GLY A 217 -14.07 -12.23 -0.57
N MET A 218 -14.77 -13.09 -1.33
CA MET A 218 -14.43 -13.33 -2.74
C MET A 218 -14.66 -12.10 -3.63
N LYS A 219 -15.69 -11.30 -3.37
CA LYS A 219 -15.89 -10.00 -4.07
C LYS A 219 -14.76 -9.02 -3.75
N TYR A 220 -14.29 -8.99 -2.50
CA TYR A 220 -13.17 -8.13 -2.13
C TYR A 220 -11.87 -8.59 -2.79
N TYR A 221 -11.60 -9.90 -2.78
CA TYR A 221 -10.45 -10.48 -3.49
C TYR A 221 -10.48 -10.15 -4.99
N GLU A 222 -11.62 -10.35 -5.64
CA GLU A 222 -11.80 -10.01 -7.06
C GLU A 222 -11.49 -8.53 -7.33
N ALA A 223 -12.04 -7.62 -6.51
CA ALA A 223 -11.79 -6.19 -6.63
C ALA A 223 -10.32 -5.84 -6.43
N MET A 224 -9.65 -6.44 -5.43
CA MET A 224 -8.22 -6.28 -5.19
C MET A 224 -7.40 -6.73 -6.41
N ARG A 225 -7.68 -7.92 -6.96
CA ARG A 225 -6.94 -8.46 -8.13
C ARG A 225 -7.23 -7.67 -9.40
N ARG A 226 -8.46 -7.23 -9.65
CA ARG A 226 -8.80 -6.35 -10.78
C ARG A 226 -8.10 -4.99 -10.70
N CYS A 227 -7.89 -4.47 -9.49
CA CYS A 227 -7.11 -3.25 -9.27
C CYS A 227 -5.58 -3.48 -9.30
N GLY A 228 -5.10 -4.72 -9.45
CA GLY A 228 -3.68 -5.05 -9.40
C GLY A 228 -3.06 -4.82 -8.02
N ASN A 229 -3.83 -4.99 -6.95
CA ASN A 229 -3.34 -4.97 -5.57
C ASN A 229 -3.03 -6.41 -5.12
N GLU A 230 -1.98 -6.55 -4.29
CA GLU A 230 -1.62 -7.83 -3.70
C GLU A 230 -2.74 -8.31 -2.76
N CYS A 231 -3.19 -9.56 -2.97
CA CYS A 231 -4.22 -10.16 -2.14
C CYS A 231 -4.09 -11.67 -2.14
N ALA A 232 -3.96 -12.27 -0.96
CA ALA A 232 -4.05 -13.71 -0.74
C ALA A 232 -5.44 -14.09 -0.21
N MET A 233 -5.93 -15.27 -0.56
CA MET A 233 -7.23 -15.75 -0.09
C MET A 233 -7.17 -17.25 0.17
N TYR A 234 -7.61 -17.65 1.36
CA TYR A 234 -7.74 -19.06 1.76
C TYR A 234 -9.16 -19.32 2.22
N ILE A 235 -9.77 -20.35 1.64
CA ILE A 235 -11.12 -20.79 1.99
C ILE A 235 -11.00 -22.25 2.46
N TYR A 236 -11.16 -22.47 3.74
CA TYR A 236 -11.11 -23.80 4.35
C TYR A 236 -12.43 -24.53 4.14
N PRO A 237 -12.43 -25.87 3.97
CA PRO A 237 -13.63 -26.64 3.65
C PRO A 237 -14.77 -26.49 4.65
N SER A 238 -14.45 -26.31 5.94
CA SER A 238 -15.43 -26.18 7.02
C SER A 238 -14.90 -25.31 8.17
N GLY A 239 -15.78 -24.94 9.10
CA GLY A 239 -15.48 -24.12 10.27
C GLY A 239 -16.59 -23.16 10.61
N GLY A 240 -17.51 -22.94 9.69
CA GLY A 240 -18.62 -22.00 9.86
C GLY A 240 -18.15 -20.59 10.10
N HIS A 241 -18.93 -19.83 10.87
CA HIS A 241 -18.61 -18.45 11.25
C HIS A 241 -18.06 -18.36 12.66
N GLY A 242 -17.06 -17.46 12.89
CA GLY A 242 -16.60 -17.14 14.23
C GLY A 242 -15.58 -18.14 14.79
N PHE A 243 -14.79 -18.83 13.96
CA PHE A 243 -13.76 -19.76 14.44
C PHE A 243 -12.62 -19.04 15.21
N GLY A 244 -12.27 -17.79 14.86
CA GLY A 244 -11.25 -16.99 15.57
C GLY A 244 -9.98 -17.74 15.90
N PHE A 245 -9.44 -17.54 17.11
CA PHE A 245 -8.26 -18.25 17.64
C PHE A 245 -8.64 -19.51 18.44
N ARG A 246 -9.61 -20.26 17.97
CA ARG A 246 -10.06 -21.47 18.71
C ARG A 246 -9.21 -22.67 18.34
N SER A 247 -8.54 -23.28 19.33
CA SER A 247 -7.69 -24.46 19.15
C SER A 247 -8.42 -25.70 18.66
N ASN A 248 -9.75 -25.78 18.86
CA ASN A 248 -10.59 -26.86 18.34
C ASN A 248 -11.07 -26.64 16.91
N TYR A 249 -10.69 -25.54 16.26
CA TYR A 249 -10.94 -25.34 14.84
C TYR A 249 -10.07 -26.26 14.01
N THR A 250 -10.67 -27.08 13.16
CA THR A 250 -9.98 -28.15 12.41
C THR A 250 -8.76 -27.67 11.62
N TYR A 251 -8.83 -26.45 11.08
CA TYR A 251 -7.76 -25.87 10.26
C TYR A 251 -6.95 -24.81 11.00
N HIS A 252 -6.98 -24.80 12.34
CA HIS A 252 -6.29 -23.82 13.17
C HIS A 252 -4.80 -23.69 12.80
N ASP A 253 -4.05 -24.79 12.86
CA ASP A 253 -2.61 -24.78 12.60
C ASP A 253 -2.27 -24.44 11.16
N GLN A 254 -3.07 -24.92 10.20
CA GLN A 254 -2.91 -24.56 8.79
C GLN A 254 -3.12 -23.07 8.58
N MET A 255 -4.19 -22.51 9.15
CA MET A 255 -4.49 -21.07 9.09
C MET A 255 -3.34 -20.23 9.64
N LEU A 256 -2.79 -20.61 10.81
CA LEU A 256 -1.65 -19.90 11.41
C LEU A 256 -0.38 -20.03 10.57
N TYR A 257 -0.14 -21.19 9.95
CA TYR A 257 0.99 -21.39 9.04
C TYR A 257 0.89 -20.46 7.81
N GLU A 258 -0.27 -20.39 7.19
CA GLU A 258 -0.51 -19.56 5.99
C GLU A 258 -0.42 -18.07 6.31
N LEU A 259 -0.99 -17.64 7.43
CA LEU A 259 -0.88 -16.28 7.92
C LEU A 259 0.59 -15.91 8.24
N THR A 260 1.33 -16.80 8.93
CA THR A 260 2.75 -16.59 9.23
C THR A 260 3.58 -16.47 7.95
N THR A 261 3.33 -17.34 6.98
CA THR A 261 4.03 -17.35 5.69
C THR A 261 3.77 -16.06 4.92
N TRP A 262 2.52 -15.61 4.88
CA TRP A 262 2.17 -14.35 4.23
C TRP A 262 2.83 -13.16 4.91
N LEU A 263 2.74 -13.05 6.24
CA LEU A 263 3.36 -11.97 7.02
C LEU A 263 4.87 -11.88 6.83
N LYS A 264 5.58 -13.03 6.76
CA LYS A 264 7.03 -13.08 6.51
C LYS A 264 7.42 -12.57 5.13
N ASN A 265 6.56 -12.75 4.14
CA ASN A 265 6.80 -12.34 2.76
C ASN A 265 6.37 -10.89 2.47
N LEU A 266 5.58 -10.27 3.34
CA LEU A 266 5.23 -8.86 3.19
C LEU A 266 6.48 -7.98 3.30
N PRO A 267 6.67 -7.03 2.37
CA PRO A 267 7.73 -6.05 2.47
C PRO A 267 7.65 -5.28 3.80
N SER A 268 8.75 -5.24 4.54
CA SER A 268 8.89 -4.44 5.75
C SER A 268 10.12 -3.54 5.58
N PRO A 269 9.94 -2.27 5.23
CA PRO A 269 11.04 -1.31 5.17
C PRO A 269 11.58 -1.06 6.58
N LYS A 270 12.81 -0.55 6.70
CA LYS A 270 13.30 -0.07 8.00
C LYS A 270 12.51 1.14 8.47
N ALA A 271 12.46 1.37 9.78
CA ALA A 271 11.76 2.51 10.36
C ALA A 271 12.32 3.87 9.88
N ASP A 272 13.61 3.93 9.62
CA ASP A 272 14.36 5.08 9.09
C ASP A 272 14.51 5.06 7.55
N ALA A 273 13.82 4.17 6.86
CA ALA A 273 13.91 4.04 5.40
C ALA A 273 13.59 5.35 4.69
N GLN A 274 14.38 5.65 3.64
CA GLN A 274 14.12 6.78 2.75
C GLN A 274 12.81 6.56 1.98
N ARG A 275 11.81 7.38 2.21
CA ARG A 275 10.51 7.29 1.53
C ARG A 275 10.64 7.82 0.11
N VAL A 276 10.32 6.97 -0.88
CA VAL A 276 10.39 7.29 -2.32
C VAL A 276 8.99 7.31 -2.90
N ALA A 277 8.54 8.46 -3.39
CA ALA A 277 7.29 8.59 -4.12
C ALA A 277 7.52 8.53 -5.64
N CYS A 278 6.94 7.53 -6.30
CA CYS A 278 6.89 7.44 -7.76
C CYS A 278 5.59 8.08 -8.26
N ILE A 279 5.66 9.33 -8.71
CA ILE A 279 4.54 10.11 -9.24
C ILE A 279 4.53 9.96 -10.76
N GLY A 280 3.37 9.66 -11.36
CA GLY A 280 3.30 9.53 -12.81
C GLY A 280 1.94 9.11 -13.37
N ASN A 281 1.97 8.76 -14.64
CA ASN A 281 0.81 8.31 -15.43
C ASN A 281 0.71 6.76 -15.49
N SER A 282 0.08 6.23 -16.54
CA SER A 282 -0.09 4.79 -16.80
C SER A 282 1.23 4.00 -16.79
N ILE A 283 2.34 4.61 -17.18
CA ILE A 283 3.66 3.95 -17.18
C ILE A 283 4.14 3.74 -15.75
N THR A 284 3.91 4.68 -14.84
CA THR A 284 4.19 4.54 -13.40
C THR A 284 3.19 3.60 -12.73
N ASP A 285 1.92 3.70 -13.11
CA ASP A 285 0.85 2.80 -12.70
C ASP A 285 1.14 1.33 -13.04
N GLY A 286 1.87 1.07 -14.13
CA GLY A 286 2.17 -0.27 -14.62
C GLY A 286 1.06 -0.84 -15.51
N SER A 287 0.33 0.02 -16.21
CA SER A 287 -0.78 -0.39 -17.10
C SER A 287 -0.30 -1.38 -18.16
N GLY A 288 -1.05 -2.49 -18.29
CA GLY A 288 -0.77 -3.57 -19.25
C GLY A 288 0.40 -4.48 -18.87
N ILE A 289 1.05 -4.28 -17.72
CA ILE A 289 2.04 -5.22 -17.17
C ILE A 289 1.29 -6.23 -16.29
N ASP A 290 1.51 -7.51 -16.58
CA ASP A 290 0.96 -8.57 -15.73
C ASP A 290 1.59 -8.51 -14.33
N MET A 291 0.76 -8.65 -13.31
CA MET A 291 1.18 -8.48 -11.90
C MET A 291 2.02 -7.21 -11.69
N ALA A 292 1.50 -6.05 -12.08
CA ALA A 292 2.21 -4.78 -11.99
C ALA A 292 2.68 -4.44 -10.57
N GLU A 293 2.00 -4.96 -9.53
CA GLU A 293 2.40 -4.89 -8.12
C GLU A 293 3.73 -5.61 -7.82
N VAL A 294 4.20 -6.45 -8.74
CA VAL A 294 5.49 -7.17 -8.67
C VAL A 294 6.43 -6.74 -9.80
N ASN A 295 5.90 -6.55 -11.01
CA ASN A 295 6.65 -6.39 -12.26
C ASN A 295 6.69 -4.93 -12.78
N GLY A 296 5.85 -4.04 -12.25
CA GLY A 296 5.91 -2.62 -12.54
C GLY A 296 7.21 -1.98 -12.04
N TYR A 297 7.66 -0.87 -12.67
CA TYR A 297 8.95 -0.29 -12.31
C TYR A 297 9.04 0.16 -10.83
N PRO A 298 8.00 0.68 -10.16
CA PRO A 298 8.11 1.04 -8.75
C PRO A 298 8.36 -0.18 -7.83
N ALA A 299 7.71 -1.31 -8.11
CA ALA A 299 7.92 -2.55 -7.36
C ALA A 299 9.32 -3.13 -7.59
N GLN A 300 9.79 -3.14 -8.84
CA GLN A 300 11.16 -3.56 -9.17
C GLN A 300 12.20 -2.61 -8.56
N LEU A 301 11.93 -1.30 -8.53
CA LEU A 301 12.75 -0.30 -7.86
C LEU A 301 12.87 -0.59 -6.36
N GLN A 302 11.76 -0.92 -5.68
CA GLN A 302 11.78 -1.33 -4.27
C GLN A 302 12.72 -2.52 -4.04
N LYS A 303 12.64 -3.55 -4.90
CA LYS A 303 13.52 -4.74 -4.81
C LYS A 303 15.00 -4.35 -4.97
N MET A 304 15.32 -3.47 -5.91
CA MET A 304 16.69 -3.04 -6.20
C MET A 304 17.28 -2.13 -5.12
N LEU A 305 16.45 -1.30 -4.49
CA LEU A 305 16.85 -0.37 -3.43
C LEU A 305 16.94 -1.06 -2.05
N GLY A 306 16.17 -2.13 -1.83
CA GLY A 306 16.15 -2.89 -0.58
C GLY A 306 15.46 -2.16 0.58
N LYS A 307 15.66 -2.67 1.80
CA LYS A 307 14.94 -2.25 3.02
C LYS A 307 15.28 -0.83 3.52
N ASN A 308 16.39 -0.23 3.04
CA ASN A 308 16.75 1.15 3.38
C ASN A 308 15.89 2.19 2.66
N TYR A 309 15.03 1.75 1.74
CA TYR A 309 14.09 2.59 1.00
C TYR A 309 12.68 2.03 1.12
N TYR A 310 11.71 2.93 1.14
CA TYR A 310 10.28 2.60 1.11
C TYR A 310 9.65 3.26 -0.11
N VAL A 311 9.50 2.49 -1.19
CA VAL A 311 8.98 2.97 -2.47
C VAL A 311 7.47 2.80 -2.52
N LYS A 312 6.75 3.87 -2.86
CA LYS A 312 5.32 3.82 -3.13
C LYS A 312 4.99 4.28 -4.54
N ASN A 313 4.08 3.55 -5.16
CA ASN A 313 3.52 3.86 -6.47
C ASN A 313 2.32 4.81 -6.31
N PHE A 314 2.42 6.01 -6.88
CA PHE A 314 1.35 7.00 -6.98
C PHE A 314 0.99 7.26 -8.45
N GLY A 315 1.26 6.31 -9.35
CA GLY A 315 0.87 6.37 -10.75
C GLY A 315 -0.64 6.26 -10.94
N VAL A 316 -1.17 7.03 -11.90
CA VAL A 316 -2.58 6.95 -12.31
C VAL A 316 -2.66 7.01 -13.82
N GLY A 317 -3.34 6.04 -14.44
CA GLY A 317 -3.49 5.93 -15.89
C GLY A 317 -4.02 7.20 -16.55
N ALA A 318 -3.56 7.52 -17.75
CA ALA A 318 -3.98 8.65 -18.59
C ALA A 318 -3.68 10.09 -18.07
N ARG A 319 -3.04 10.25 -16.91
CA ARG A 319 -2.90 11.59 -16.27
C ARG A 319 -1.86 12.46 -16.95
N THR A 320 -2.15 13.78 -16.92
CA THR A 320 -1.35 14.86 -17.48
C THR A 320 -0.68 15.68 -16.38
N MET A 321 0.46 16.32 -16.71
CA MET A 321 1.06 17.38 -15.91
C MET A 321 0.22 18.66 -16.00
N LEU A 322 -0.32 18.93 -17.21
CA LEU A 322 -1.17 20.08 -17.49
C LEU A 322 -2.45 20.05 -16.66
N ASN A 323 -2.73 21.14 -15.94
CA ASN A 323 -3.94 21.32 -15.13
C ASN A 323 -5.22 21.50 -15.99
N LYS A 324 -5.07 21.92 -17.24
CA LYS A 324 -6.13 22.00 -18.26
C LYS A 324 -6.16 20.80 -19.19
N GLY A 325 -5.30 19.78 -18.96
CA GLY A 325 -5.36 18.54 -19.69
C GLY A 325 -6.65 17.77 -19.43
N ASP A 326 -6.89 16.73 -20.25
CA ASP A 326 -8.09 15.88 -20.16
C ASP A 326 -8.21 15.20 -18.77
N HIS A 327 -7.08 14.84 -18.15
CA HIS A 327 -7.03 14.16 -16.85
C HIS A 327 -5.89 14.70 -15.96
N PRO A 328 -6.04 15.87 -15.31
CA PRO A 328 -4.97 16.48 -14.51
C PRO A 328 -4.57 15.66 -13.30
N TYR A 329 -3.28 15.34 -13.17
CA TYR A 329 -2.74 14.54 -12.06
C TYR A 329 -2.92 15.21 -10.69
N MET A 330 -2.72 16.52 -10.59
CA MET A 330 -2.84 17.24 -9.31
C MET A 330 -4.27 17.30 -8.74
N LYS A 331 -5.28 16.85 -9.49
CA LYS A 331 -6.66 16.67 -9.00
C LYS A 331 -6.92 15.29 -8.40
N GLU A 332 -6.00 14.33 -8.56
CA GLU A 332 -6.17 12.96 -8.12
C GLU A 332 -5.96 12.78 -6.62
N LEU A 333 -6.62 11.75 -6.05
CA LEU A 333 -6.34 11.33 -4.68
C LEU A 333 -4.89 10.87 -4.51
N ALA A 334 -4.31 10.22 -5.53
CA ALA A 334 -2.92 9.79 -5.53
C ALA A 334 -1.94 10.96 -5.31
N TRP A 335 -2.23 12.15 -5.84
CA TRP A 335 -1.45 13.36 -5.55
C TRP A 335 -1.54 13.77 -4.07
N LYS A 336 -2.76 13.79 -3.51
CA LYS A 336 -2.96 14.11 -2.09
C LYS A 336 -2.24 13.11 -1.19
N ASP A 337 -2.31 11.83 -1.52
CA ASP A 337 -1.64 10.76 -0.79
C ASP A 337 -0.11 10.84 -0.93
N ALA A 338 0.41 11.22 -2.11
CA ALA A 338 1.85 11.42 -2.31
C ALA A 338 2.39 12.57 -1.42
N LEU A 339 1.63 13.67 -1.29
CA LEU A 339 1.98 14.75 -0.36
C LEU A 339 1.92 14.29 1.11
N ALA A 340 0.85 13.58 1.48
CA ALA A 340 0.66 13.04 2.84
C ALA A 340 1.71 11.97 3.21
N PHE A 341 2.25 11.25 2.24
CA PHE A 341 3.38 10.33 2.43
C PHE A 341 4.65 11.06 2.90
N ASN A 342 4.74 12.36 2.67
CA ASN A 342 5.87 13.22 3.04
C ASN A 342 7.20 12.59 2.65
N PRO A 343 7.43 12.31 1.34
CA PRO A 343 8.57 11.55 0.85
C PRO A 343 9.91 12.27 1.09
N ASN A 344 10.99 11.51 1.25
CA ASN A 344 12.35 12.02 1.25
C ASN A 344 12.90 12.17 -0.18
N ILE A 345 12.35 11.35 -1.12
CA ILE A 345 12.74 11.37 -2.53
C ILE A 345 11.46 11.31 -3.37
N VAL A 346 11.42 12.09 -4.44
CA VAL A 346 10.30 12.07 -5.41
C VAL A 346 10.86 11.85 -6.81
N VAL A 347 10.26 10.91 -7.54
CA VAL A 347 10.48 10.70 -8.97
C VAL A 347 9.22 11.11 -9.70
N ILE A 348 9.27 12.20 -10.48
CA ILE A 348 8.15 12.69 -11.29
C ILE A 348 8.33 12.16 -12.71
N LYS A 349 7.36 11.36 -13.20
CA LYS A 349 7.33 10.82 -14.56
C LYS A 349 5.96 11.12 -15.20
N LEU A 350 5.75 12.36 -15.60
CA LEU A 350 4.58 12.86 -16.35
C LEU A 350 5.03 13.45 -17.69
N GLY A 351 4.10 13.83 -18.55
CA GLY A 351 4.37 14.46 -19.85
C GLY A 351 3.95 13.60 -21.04
N THR A 352 3.84 12.28 -20.93
CA THR A 352 3.45 11.40 -22.04
C THR A 352 2.06 11.76 -22.57
N ASN A 353 1.05 11.91 -21.70
CA ASN A 353 -0.31 12.25 -22.10
C ASN A 353 -0.48 13.74 -22.48
N ASP A 354 0.40 14.57 -21.98
CA ASP A 354 0.45 16.00 -22.31
C ASP A 354 0.78 16.22 -23.78
N SER A 355 1.51 15.28 -24.41
CA SER A 355 1.88 15.36 -25.82
C SER A 355 0.73 15.08 -26.79
N LYS A 356 -0.44 14.63 -26.31
CA LYS A 356 -1.64 14.48 -27.14
C LYS A 356 -2.11 15.83 -27.68
N ASP A 357 -2.63 15.88 -28.90
CA ASP A 357 -3.10 17.12 -29.51
C ASP A 357 -4.15 17.85 -28.67
N ILE A 358 -5.08 17.09 -28.06
CA ILE A 358 -6.11 17.63 -27.17
C ILE A 358 -5.54 18.33 -25.93
N ASN A 359 -4.37 17.93 -25.47
CA ASN A 359 -3.70 18.46 -24.29
C ASN A 359 -2.64 19.51 -24.65
N TRP A 360 -1.84 19.26 -25.71
CA TRP A 360 -0.71 20.14 -26.05
C TRP A 360 -1.11 21.50 -26.53
N LYS A 361 -2.37 21.71 -26.93
CA LYS A 361 -2.92 23.04 -27.18
C LYS A 361 -2.76 24.01 -25.99
N TYR A 362 -2.59 23.47 -24.79
CA TYR A 362 -2.28 24.21 -23.55
C TYR A 362 -0.79 24.14 -23.17
N GLY A 363 0.08 23.70 -24.06
CA GLY A 363 1.51 23.46 -23.79
C GLY A 363 2.26 24.70 -23.27
N ASN A 364 1.77 25.90 -23.54
CA ASN A 364 2.28 27.15 -22.97
C ASN A 364 2.14 27.23 -21.43
N GLU A 365 1.23 26.46 -20.84
CA GLU A 365 1.01 26.39 -19.38
C GLU A 365 1.84 25.29 -18.70
N TYR A 366 2.44 24.36 -19.48
CA TYR A 366 3.15 23.19 -18.96
C TYR A 366 4.27 23.55 -17.97
N GLU A 367 5.04 24.63 -18.25
CA GLU A 367 6.11 25.11 -17.38
C GLU A 367 5.57 25.61 -16.03
N ALA A 368 4.47 26.35 -16.04
CA ALA A 368 3.85 26.87 -14.84
C ALA A 368 3.23 25.77 -13.97
N ASP A 369 2.54 24.82 -14.59
CA ASP A 369 1.91 23.69 -13.90
C ASP A 369 2.95 22.77 -13.25
N MET A 370 4.06 22.48 -13.97
CA MET A 370 5.16 21.68 -13.40
C MET A 370 5.87 22.46 -12.28
N GLN A 371 6.04 23.78 -12.39
CA GLN A 371 6.60 24.60 -11.31
C GLN A 371 5.71 24.53 -10.06
N GLN A 372 4.38 24.61 -10.22
CA GLN A 372 3.43 24.46 -9.11
C GLN A 372 3.58 23.13 -8.38
N MET A 373 3.73 22.03 -9.12
CA MET A 373 3.99 20.71 -8.53
C MET A 373 5.31 20.68 -7.74
N ILE A 374 6.38 21.22 -8.33
CA ILE A 374 7.70 21.32 -7.69
C ILE A 374 7.61 22.13 -6.39
N ASP A 375 6.92 23.27 -6.41
CA ASP A 375 6.78 24.17 -5.25
C ASP A 375 6.00 23.49 -4.13
N SER A 376 4.92 22.76 -4.47
CA SER A 376 4.15 21.97 -3.51
C SER A 376 5.00 20.89 -2.84
N LEU A 377 5.85 20.20 -3.59
CA LEU A 377 6.77 19.18 -3.05
C LEU A 377 7.88 19.82 -2.19
N LYS A 378 8.44 20.95 -2.59
CA LYS A 378 9.44 21.69 -1.80
C LYS A 378 8.89 22.21 -0.47
N ALA A 379 7.58 22.45 -0.39
CA ALA A 379 6.91 22.91 0.82
C ALA A 379 6.76 21.80 1.88
N LEU A 380 6.94 20.52 1.51
CA LEU A 380 6.81 19.40 2.44
C LEU A 380 7.84 19.46 3.58
N PRO A 381 7.49 19.01 4.80
CA PRO A 381 8.41 18.97 5.95
C PRO A 381 9.69 18.19 5.67
N ALA A 382 9.62 17.09 4.91
CA ALA A 382 10.78 16.26 4.57
C ALA A 382 11.76 16.93 3.59
N LYS A 383 11.37 18.05 2.92
CA LYS A 383 12.22 18.74 1.92
C LYS A 383 12.83 17.77 0.89
N PRO A 384 12.01 17.08 0.10
CA PRO A 384 12.46 15.93 -0.69
C PRO A 384 13.54 16.28 -1.74
N ARG A 385 14.42 15.30 -1.99
CA ARG A 385 15.20 15.22 -3.22
C ARG A 385 14.24 14.97 -4.37
N ILE A 386 14.15 15.89 -5.34
CA ILE A 386 13.22 15.81 -6.47
C ILE A 386 13.99 15.46 -7.74
N CYS A 387 13.63 14.35 -8.38
CA CYS A 387 14.14 13.90 -9.66
C CYS A 387 13.00 13.95 -10.69
N ILE A 388 13.21 14.63 -11.82
CA ILE A 388 12.24 14.66 -12.91
C ILE A 388 12.72 13.69 -14.00
N ALA A 389 11.94 12.66 -14.29
CA ALA A 389 12.22 11.73 -15.36
C ALA A 389 11.59 12.22 -16.68
N THR A 390 12.37 12.25 -17.75
CA THR A 390 11.83 12.52 -19.09
C THR A 390 10.83 11.40 -19.47
N PRO A 391 9.75 11.69 -20.22
CA PRO A 391 8.94 10.63 -20.80
C PRO A 391 9.80 9.70 -21.65
N ILE A 392 9.51 8.39 -21.63
CA ILE A 392 10.13 7.45 -22.59
C ILE A 392 9.63 7.73 -24.00
N PRO A 393 10.34 7.31 -25.07
CA PRO A 393 9.91 7.54 -26.45
C PRO A 393 8.51 6.97 -26.75
N ALA A 394 7.75 7.66 -27.57
CA ALA A 394 6.54 7.14 -28.17
C ALA A 394 6.90 6.54 -29.54
N PHE A 395 7.06 5.20 -29.60
CA PHE A 395 7.42 4.49 -30.84
C PHE A 395 6.29 4.41 -31.87
N LYS A 396 5.05 4.69 -31.43
CA LYS A 396 3.85 4.75 -32.25
C LYS A 396 2.97 5.92 -31.80
N PRO A 397 2.23 6.59 -32.72
CA PRO A 397 1.33 7.68 -32.38
C PRO A 397 -0.02 7.17 -31.81
N THR A 398 0.03 6.16 -30.95
CA THR A 398 -1.16 5.59 -30.32
C THR A 398 -1.82 6.63 -29.42
N TRP A 399 -3.14 6.76 -29.50
CA TRP A 399 -3.94 7.78 -28.79
C TRP A 399 -3.47 9.23 -29.05
N THR A 400 -2.94 9.56 -30.21
CA THR A 400 -2.36 10.85 -30.57
C THR A 400 -1.17 11.29 -29.71
N ILE A 401 -0.55 10.38 -28.93
CA ILE A 401 0.69 10.64 -28.22
C ILE A 401 1.81 10.88 -29.22
N ASN A 402 2.52 12.01 -29.07
CA ASN A 402 3.42 12.54 -30.06
C ASN A 402 4.85 12.68 -29.53
N ASP A 403 5.77 11.88 -30.05
CA ASP A 403 7.18 11.89 -29.62
C ASP A 403 7.87 13.21 -29.98
N SER A 404 7.52 13.84 -31.11
CA SER A 404 8.07 15.16 -31.47
C SER A 404 7.72 16.22 -30.43
N VAL A 405 6.50 16.19 -29.87
CA VAL A 405 6.10 17.08 -28.77
C VAL A 405 6.88 16.76 -27.50
N ILE A 406 7.09 15.47 -27.20
CA ILE A 406 7.90 15.05 -26.04
C ILE A 406 9.32 15.61 -26.16
N VAL A 407 9.96 15.43 -27.32
CA VAL A 407 11.35 15.83 -27.55
C VAL A 407 11.52 17.35 -27.66
N ASN A 408 10.67 18.02 -28.43
CA ASN A 408 10.85 19.41 -28.77
C ASN A 408 10.11 20.40 -27.88
N GLY A 409 9.03 19.95 -27.23
CA GLY A 409 8.20 20.75 -26.33
C GLY A 409 8.50 20.46 -24.86
N ILE A 410 8.24 19.24 -24.43
CA ILE A 410 8.21 18.86 -23.00
C ILE A 410 9.63 18.75 -22.41
N THR A 411 10.50 17.99 -23.06
CA THR A 411 11.87 17.72 -22.55
C THR A 411 12.69 19.00 -22.31
N PRO A 412 12.69 20.01 -23.20
CA PRO A 412 13.38 21.27 -22.95
C PRO A 412 12.87 22.02 -21.72
N ILE A 413 11.54 21.98 -21.46
CA ILE A 413 10.94 22.59 -20.26
C ILE A 413 11.40 21.86 -19.00
N ILE A 414 11.42 20.52 -19.02
CA ILE A 414 11.94 19.71 -17.89
C ILE A 414 13.36 20.12 -17.52
N TYR A 415 14.27 20.21 -18.50
CA TYR A 415 15.67 20.62 -18.24
C TYR A 415 15.77 22.08 -17.77
N LYS A 416 14.96 22.99 -18.32
CA LYS A 416 14.90 24.39 -17.88
C LYS A 416 14.47 24.50 -16.42
N LEU A 417 13.40 23.80 -16.04
CA LEU A 417 12.89 23.79 -14.67
C LEU A 417 13.83 23.10 -13.70
N ALA A 418 14.43 22.00 -14.11
CA ALA A 418 15.44 21.31 -13.29
C ALA A 418 16.63 22.22 -13.00
N GLN A 419 17.13 22.96 -13.98
CA GLN A 419 18.20 23.95 -13.77
C GLN A 419 17.77 25.08 -12.85
N LYS A 420 16.60 25.71 -13.12
CA LYS A 420 16.05 26.81 -12.31
C LYS A 420 15.90 26.43 -10.85
N ASN A 421 15.42 25.21 -10.61
CA ASN A 421 15.07 24.70 -9.30
C ASN A 421 16.18 23.91 -8.61
N LYS A 422 17.36 23.73 -9.25
CA LYS A 422 18.49 22.92 -8.81
C LYS A 422 18.10 21.45 -8.55
N LEU A 423 17.38 20.86 -9.51
CA LEU A 423 16.90 19.48 -9.45
C LEU A 423 17.71 18.57 -10.38
N GLU A 424 17.46 17.27 -10.25
CA GLU A 424 18.03 16.24 -11.10
C GLU A 424 17.08 15.87 -12.24
N VAL A 425 17.66 15.47 -13.38
CA VAL A 425 16.90 14.87 -14.48
C VAL A 425 17.36 13.44 -14.69
N ILE A 426 16.39 12.52 -14.78
CA ILE A 426 16.59 11.13 -15.17
C ILE A 426 16.20 11.03 -16.65
N ASP A 427 17.19 10.96 -17.54
CA ASP A 427 16.95 10.89 -18.99
C ASP A 427 16.52 9.48 -19.43
N LEU A 428 15.23 9.18 -19.24
CA LEU A 428 14.65 7.92 -19.69
C LEU A 428 14.43 7.90 -21.21
N HIS A 429 14.20 9.06 -21.83
CA HIS A 429 13.99 9.13 -23.27
C HIS A 429 15.20 8.61 -24.04
N SER A 430 16.38 9.16 -23.77
CA SER A 430 17.61 8.73 -24.42
C SER A 430 17.95 7.27 -24.14
N ALA A 431 17.64 6.78 -22.93
CA ALA A 431 17.94 5.40 -22.52
C ALA A 431 17.08 4.34 -23.25
N PHE A 432 15.93 4.75 -23.82
CA PHE A 432 15.03 3.86 -24.57
C PHE A 432 15.09 4.08 -26.08
N LYS A 433 15.75 5.11 -26.56
CA LYS A 433 15.75 5.50 -27.98
C LYS A 433 16.19 4.38 -28.93
N ASP A 434 17.19 3.61 -28.54
CA ASP A 434 17.87 2.65 -29.44
C ASP A 434 17.41 1.20 -29.22
N ASN A 435 16.27 0.95 -28.53
CA ASN A 435 15.83 -0.40 -28.23
C ASN A 435 14.83 -1.00 -29.24
N ASP A 436 14.59 -0.34 -30.35
CA ASP A 436 13.68 -0.76 -31.44
C ASP A 436 12.26 -1.13 -30.97
N GLY A 437 11.83 -0.60 -29.83
CA GLY A 437 10.53 -0.90 -29.24
C GLY A 437 10.40 -2.29 -28.63
N LYS A 438 11.46 -3.10 -28.57
CA LYS A 438 11.42 -4.47 -27.99
C LYS A 438 11.02 -4.51 -26.51
N GLN A 439 11.27 -3.41 -25.78
CA GLN A 439 10.93 -3.26 -24.37
C GLN A 439 9.57 -2.56 -24.16
N MET A 440 8.80 -2.44 -25.24
CA MET A 440 7.47 -1.82 -25.24
C MET A 440 6.39 -2.87 -25.47
N GLN A 441 5.19 -2.55 -25.02
CA GLN A 441 3.98 -3.27 -25.39
C GLN A 441 3.62 -2.98 -26.87
N ARG A 442 2.63 -3.68 -27.41
CA ARG A 442 2.21 -3.55 -28.82
C ARG A 442 1.77 -2.13 -29.20
N ASP A 443 1.34 -1.33 -28.22
CA ASP A 443 0.93 0.06 -28.43
C ASP A 443 2.11 1.01 -28.69
N GLY A 444 3.34 0.61 -28.39
CA GLY A 444 4.54 1.42 -28.58
C GLY A 444 4.66 2.61 -27.61
N ILE A 445 3.82 2.67 -26.57
CA ILE A 445 3.78 3.74 -25.54
C ILE A 445 4.13 3.20 -24.16
N HIS A 446 3.54 2.05 -23.79
CA HIS A 446 3.76 1.47 -22.47
C HIS A 446 4.95 0.51 -22.51
N PRO A 447 5.85 0.53 -21.51
CA PRO A 447 6.88 -0.48 -21.37
C PRO A 447 6.24 -1.83 -21.04
N ASN A 448 6.85 -2.90 -21.53
CA ASN A 448 6.59 -4.25 -21.02
C ASN A 448 7.39 -4.48 -19.73
N GLU A 449 7.36 -5.70 -19.17
CA GLU A 449 8.07 -6.04 -17.92
C GLU A 449 9.58 -5.75 -18.02
N SER A 450 10.21 -6.07 -19.16
CA SER A 450 11.64 -5.79 -19.39
C SER A 450 11.93 -4.29 -19.44
N GLY A 451 11.06 -3.50 -20.08
CA GLY A 451 11.16 -2.04 -20.10
C GLY A 451 10.96 -1.43 -18.71
N ALA A 452 10.01 -1.94 -17.93
CA ALA A 452 9.82 -1.54 -16.55
C ALA A 452 11.07 -1.83 -15.70
N LYS A 453 11.71 -2.97 -15.91
CA LYS A 453 12.97 -3.33 -15.24
C LYS A 453 14.10 -2.38 -15.62
N GLN A 454 14.23 -2.01 -16.90
CA GLN A 454 15.22 -1.03 -17.34
C GLN A 454 14.99 0.33 -16.69
N MET A 455 13.74 0.82 -16.65
CA MET A 455 13.39 2.05 -15.93
C MET A 455 13.82 1.98 -14.46
N ALA A 456 13.46 0.91 -13.76
CA ALA A 456 13.81 0.70 -12.35
C ALA A 456 15.33 0.70 -12.14
N THR A 457 16.10 0.08 -13.05
CA THR A 457 17.56 0.03 -13.00
C THR A 457 18.19 1.43 -13.11
N ILE A 458 17.72 2.24 -14.07
CA ILE A 458 18.22 3.61 -14.28
C ILE A 458 17.88 4.49 -13.08
N ILE A 459 16.63 4.41 -12.60
CA ILE A 459 16.18 5.18 -11.44
C ILE A 459 16.95 4.76 -10.19
N ALA A 460 17.13 3.45 -9.93
CA ALA A 460 17.88 2.96 -8.79
C ALA A 460 19.34 3.44 -8.81
N ALA A 461 20.00 3.41 -9.97
CA ALA A 461 21.35 3.92 -10.13
C ALA A 461 21.44 5.42 -9.80
N THR A 462 20.46 6.21 -10.25
CA THR A 462 20.39 7.64 -9.96
C THR A 462 20.18 7.88 -8.46
N LEU A 463 19.24 7.18 -7.82
CA LEU A 463 18.93 7.41 -6.41
C LEU A 463 20.04 6.98 -5.46
N LYS A 464 20.84 5.96 -5.83
CA LYS A 464 22.02 5.51 -5.06
C LYS A 464 23.25 6.40 -5.24
N ALA A 465 23.29 7.18 -6.32
CA ALA A 465 24.41 8.09 -6.58
C ALA A 465 24.23 9.43 -5.85
N GLU A 466 25.33 10.15 -5.68
CA GLU A 466 25.27 11.54 -5.25
C GLU A 466 24.44 12.39 -6.22
N PRO A 467 23.65 13.36 -5.72
CA PRO A 467 22.79 14.19 -6.54
C PRO A 467 23.52 14.93 -7.65
N LYS A 468 23.12 14.73 -8.90
CA LYS A 468 23.68 15.42 -10.08
C LYS A 468 22.75 16.51 -10.55
N ILE A 469 22.90 17.70 -10.00
CA ILE A 469 22.10 18.87 -10.36
C ILE A 469 22.38 19.29 -11.81
N VAL A 470 21.31 19.64 -12.55
CA VAL A 470 21.42 20.12 -13.94
C VAL A 470 22.12 21.47 -14.01
N THR A 471 23.23 21.54 -14.75
CA THR A 471 24.00 22.76 -14.98
C THR A 471 23.81 23.29 -16.39
N LYS A 472 24.21 24.56 -16.65
CA LYS A 472 24.18 25.17 -18.00
C LYS A 472 24.92 24.35 -19.06
N ALA A 473 25.97 23.64 -18.69
CA ALA A 473 26.77 22.79 -19.57
C ALA A 473 25.96 21.58 -20.10
N VAL A 474 25.11 20.98 -19.24
CA VAL A 474 24.25 19.84 -19.62
C VAL A 474 23.24 20.26 -20.69
N ILE A 475 22.61 21.43 -20.54
CA ILE A 475 21.63 21.96 -21.51
C ILE A 475 22.28 22.24 -22.88
N LYS A 476 23.52 22.74 -22.92
CA LYS A 476 24.25 22.94 -24.18
C LYS A 476 24.54 21.62 -24.90
N LYS A 477 24.82 20.53 -24.15
CA LYS A 477 25.02 19.19 -24.74
C LYS A 477 23.73 18.60 -25.32
N VAL A 478 22.59 18.78 -24.65
CA VAL A 478 21.29 18.33 -25.15
C VAL A 478 20.90 19.06 -26.44
N LYS A 479 21.17 20.38 -26.53
CA LYS A 479 20.95 21.18 -27.75
C LYS A 479 21.89 20.85 -28.92
N ARG A 480 23.07 20.27 -28.65
CA ARG A 480 24.05 19.87 -29.70
C ARG A 480 23.84 18.44 -30.22
N LYS A 481 23.05 17.62 -29.54
CA LYS A 481 22.69 16.26 -29.99
C LYS A 481 21.40 16.21 -30.83
N LYS A 482 20.77 17.36 -31.08
CA LYS A 482 19.75 17.64 -32.08
C LYS A 482 20.39 18.10 -33.40
#